data_552c16b4e3b6cebbc84505e7a386e0db
#
_entry.id   552c16b4e3b6cebbc84505e7a386e0db
#
_cell.length_a   1.000
_cell.length_b   1.000
_cell.length_c   1.000
_cell.angle_alpha   90.00
_cell.angle_beta   90.00
_cell.angle_gamma   90.00
#
_symmetry.space_group_name_H-M   'P 1'
#
loop_
_entity.id
_entity.type
_entity.pdbx_description
1 polymer ?
#
loop_
_entity_poly.entity_id
_entity_poly.type
_entity_poly.pdbx_seq_one_letter_code
_entity_poly.pdbx_strand_id
1 'polypeptide(L)'
;VEILKCHLKKQGESIWNFANGRDTSLVESESQGNKGYGNSTTIAFDVTDEGTAKMVLLSLCETVAARLRKDDVKAEVVSVSVRDFEMKTVSHQRVMAAPTNITGEIYDTVCVLFDELWDGMPIRHLGVHTSRVSKEERGRQMSLFDLNTNYEKMEKMDMAVDKIRKKFGNNAIMRASFLDNKKVENMTG
;
A
#
# COMPACT_ATOMS: atom_id res chain seq x y z
N VAL A 1 15.38 -16.18 -33.47
CA VAL A 1 15.84 -15.27 -32.37
C VAL A 1 15.78 -13.82 -32.82
N GLU A 2 16.35 -13.48 -33.98
CA GLU A 2 16.46 -12.07 -34.43
C GLU A 2 15.13 -11.33 -34.50
N ILE A 3 14.07 -11.96 -35.04
CA ILE A 3 12.72 -11.38 -35.12
C ILE A 3 12.18 -11.07 -33.70
N LEU A 4 12.34 -12.02 -32.76
CA LEU A 4 11.90 -11.82 -31.37
C LEU A 4 12.72 -10.74 -30.65
N LYS A 5 14.03 -10.68 -30.91
CA LYS A 5 14.89 -9.61 -30.37
C LYS A 5 14.50 -8.24 -30.93
N CYS A 6 14.16 -8.17 -32.21
CA CYS A 6 13.74 -6.92 -32.85
C CYS A 6 12.49 -6.33 -32.19
N HIS A 7 11.48 -7.18 -31.89
CA HIS A 7 10.20 -6.73 -31.30
C HIS A 7 10.18 -6.68 -29.78
N LEU A 8 10.84 -7.61 -29.11
CA LEU A 8 10.77 -7.79 -27.65
C LEU A 8 12.09 -7.53 -26.92
N LYS A 9 13.12 -7.08 -27.65
CA LYS A 9 14.45 -6.78 -27.09
C LYS A 9 14.99 -7.93 -26.24
N LYS A 10 15.46 -7.67 -25.01
CA LYS A 10 16.02 -8.67 -24.09
C LYS A 10 15.02 -9.78 -23.74
N GLN A 11 13.73 -9.48 -23.65
CA GLN A 11 12.70 -10.49 -23.39
C GLN A 11 12.56 -11.48 -24.53
N GLY A 12 12.75 -11.06 -25.79
CA GLY A 12 12.69 -11.93 -26.94
C GLY A 12 13.73 -13.06 -26.91
N GLU A 13 14.92 -12.77 -26.40
CA GLU A 13 15.96 -13.79 -26.20
C GLU A 13 15.60 -14.77 -25.08
N SER A 14 15.09 -14.30 -23.98
CA SER A 14 14.64 -15.15 -22.87
C SER A 14 13.50 -16.07 -23.28
N ILE A 15 12.49 -15.54 -23.99
CA ILE A 15 11.36 -16.33 -24.50
C ILE A 15 11.85 -17.41 -25.48
N TRP A 16 12.78 -17.07 -26.37
CA TRP A 16 13.34 -18.05 -27.31
C TRP A 16 14.11 -19.15 -26.59
N ASN A 17 14.92 -18.81 -25.58
CA ASN A 17 15.64 -19.79 -24.79
C ASN A 17 14.70 -20.74 -24.05
N PHE A 18 13.66 -20.21 -23.37
CA PHE A 18 12.66 -21.02 -22.68
C PHE A 18 11.89 -21.95 -23.62
N ALA A 19 11.48 -21.44 -24.79
CA ALA A 19 10.80 -22.25 -25.81
C ALA A 19 11.68 -23.39 -26.37
N ASN A 20 13.02 -23.26 -26.30
CA ASN A 20 13.99 -24.29 -26.67
C ASN A 20 14.50 -25.12 -25.48
N GLY A 21 13.83 -25.03 -24.31
CA GLY A 21 14.21 -25.78 -23.10
C GLY A 21 15.54 -25.32 -22.47
N ARG A 22 15.98 -24.10 -22.78
CA ARG A 22 17.22 -23.54 -22.21
C ARG A 22 16.84 -22.56 -21.09
N ASP A 23 16.86 -23.05 -19.86
CA ASP A 23 16.70 -22.26 -18.67
C ASP A 23 17.90 -22.50 -17.74
N THR A 24 18.58 -21.40 -17.38
CA THR A 24 19.70 -21.40 -16.46
C THR A 24 19.30 -20.85 -15.08
N SER A 25 18.01 -20.62 -14.86
CA SER A 25 17.51 -20.12 -13.57
C SER A 25 17.79 -21.15 -12.48
N LEU A 26 18.39 -20.70 -11.40
CA LEU A 26 18.58 -21.55 -10.23
C LEU A 26 17.24 -21.69 -9.49
N VAL A 27 16.98 -22.88 -8.97
CA VAL A 27 15.87 -23.09 -8.03
C VAL A 27 16.27 -22.47 -6.70
N GLU A 28 15.63 -21.34 -6.37
CA GLU A 28 15.83 -20.67 -5.08
C GLU A 28 15.01 -21.44 -4.03
N SER A 29 15.70 -22.03 -3.06
CA SER A 29 15.06 -22.74 -1.93
C SER A 29 14.57 -21.80 -0.84
N GLU A 30 15.09 -20.57 -0.78
CA GLU A 30 14.72 -19.58 0.20
C GLU A 30 13.90 -18.46 -0.46
N SER A 31 12.71 -18.22 0.07
CA SER A 31 11.89 -17.06 -0.32
C SER A 31 12.59 -15.78 0.11
N GLN A 32 12.98 -14.97 -0.86
CA GLN A 32 13.37 -13.59 -0.56
C GLN A 32 12.16 -12.89 0.09
N GLY A 33 12.38 -12.24 1.24
CA GLY A 33 11.32 -11.48 1.93
C GLY A 33 10.62 -10.49 1.01
N ASN A 34 9.39 -10.15 1.32
CA ASN A 34 8.62 -9.18 0.54
C ASN A 34 9.36 -7.85 0.42
N LYS A 35 9.47 -7.31 -0.78
CA LYS A 35 10.11 -6.01 -1.06
C LYS A 35 9.16 -4.81 -0.82
N GLY A 36 7.87 -5.09 -0.67
CA GLY A 36 6.83 -4.11 -0.46
C GLY A 36 5.46 -4.75 -0.24
N TYR A 37 4.52 -3.95 0.22
CA TYR A 37 3.14 -4.35 0.48
C TYR A 37 2.21 -3.34 -0.17
N GLY A 38 1.17 -3.83 -0.81
CA GLY A 38 0.19 -2.97 -1.46
C GLY A 38 -1.21 -3.53 -1.33
N ASN A 39 -2.17 -2.62 -1.41
CA ASN A 39 -3.57 -2.94 -1.57
C ASN A 39 -4.23 -1.91 -2.49
N SER A 40 -5.16 -2.36 -3.31
CA SER A 40 -5.88 -1.48 -4.21
C SER A 40 -7.28 -2.01 -4.45
N THR A 41 -8.20 -1.12 -4.80
CA THR A 41 -9.59 -1.51 -5.08
C THR A 41 -10.14 -0.75 -6.27
N THR A 42 -10.94 -1.44 -7.10
CA THR A 42 -11.80 -0.82 -8.08
C THR A 42 -13.13 -0.52 -7.42
N ILE A 43 -13.51 0.75 -7.39
CA ILE A 43 -14.69 1.21 -6.70
C ILE A 43 -15.91 0.95 -7.60
N ALA A 44 -17.00 0.42 -7.01
CA ALA A 44 -18.19 0.04 -7.77
C ALA A 44 -18.96 1.24 -8.37
N PHE A 45 -18.63 2.46 -7.96
CA PHE A 45 -19.20 3.71 -8.44
C PHE A 45 -18.08 4.74 -8.61
N ASP A 46 -18.29 5.76 -9.42
CA ASP A 46 -17.30 6.82 -9.59
C ASP A 46 -17.31 7.74 -8.37
N VAL A 47 -16.16 7.88 -7.71
CA VAL A 47 -15.98 8.75 -6.55
C VAL A 47 -15.64 10.15 -7.04
N THR A 48 -16.46 11.13 -6.65
CA THR A 48 -16.35 12.53 -7.04
C THR A 48 -16.08 13.47 -5.87
N ASP A 49 -15.99 12.93 -4.66
CA ASP A 49 -15.74 13.72 -3.46
C ASP A 49 -14.49 13.21 -2.71
N GLU A 50 -13.75 14.16 -2.16
CA GLU A 50 -12.51 13.93 -1.45
C GLU A 50 -12.70 13.06 -0.19
N GLY A 51 -13.82 13.29 0.53
CA GLY A 51 -14.11 12.58 1.78
C GLY A 51 -14.27 11.07 1.55
N THR A 52 -15.05 10.69 0.54
CA THR A 52 -15.21 9.27 0.16
C THR A 52 -13.89 8.67 -0.33
N ALA A 53 -13.13 9.40 -1.16
CA ALA A 53 -11.82 8.93 -1.63
C ALA A 53 -10.85 8.67 -0.47
N LYS A 54 -10.71 9.63 0.46
CA LYS A 54 -9.86 9.51 1.64
C LYS A 54 -10.33 8.39 2.58
N MET A 55 -11.62 8.11 2.66
CA MET A 55 -12.15 6.99 3.44
C MET A 55 -11.76 5.64 2.82
N VAL A 56 -11.84 5.50 1.50
CA VAL A 56 -11.35 4.30 0.78
C VAL A 56 -9.84 4.14 1.01
N LEU A 57 -9.06 5.21 0.88
CA LEU A 57 -7.62 5.19 1.14
C LEU A 57 -7.29 4.77 2.57
N LEU A 58 -8.06 5.21 3.57
CA LEU A 58 -7.90 4.79 4.96
C LEU A 58 -8.05 3.27 5.13
N SER A 59 -9.06 2.68 4.50
CA SER A 59 -9.27 1.22 4.50
C SER A 59 -8.09 0.47 3.87
N LEU A 60 -7.57 0.98 2.74
CA LEU A 60 -6.40 0.40 2.10
C LEU A 60 -5.14 0.51 2.98
N CYS A 61 -4.95 1.65 3.66
CA CYS A 61 -3.85 1.86 4.61
C CYS A 61 -3.93 0.90 5.80
N GLU A 62 -5.11 0.67 6.37
CA GLU A 62 -5.29 -0.32 7.45
C GLU A 62 -4.82 -1.71 7.03
N THR A 63 -5.21 -2.14 5.83
CA THR A 63 -4.81 -3.46 5.30
C THR A 63 -3.31 -3.55 5.06
N VAL A 64 -2.70 -2.52 4.47
CA VAL A 64 -1.25 -2.49 4.19
C VAL A 64 -0.45 -2.46 5.50
N ALA A 65 -0.82 -1.59 6.44
CA ALA A 65 -0.16 -1.47 7.73
C ALA A 65 -0.27 -2.75 8.57
N ALA A 66 -1.43 -3.41 8.58
CA ALA A 66 -1.62 -4.69 9.26
C ALA A 66 -0.72 -5.79 8.67
N ARG A 67 -0.50 -5.82 7.34
CA ARG A 67 0.42 -6.75 6.70
C ARG A 67 1.88 -6.47 7.08
N LEU A 68 2.29 -5.20 7.13
CA LEU A 68 3.62 -4.79 7.59
C LEU A 68 3.87 -5.27 9.03
N ARG A 69 2.92 -5.02 9.95
CA ARG A 69 3.02 -5.45 11.35
C ARG A 69 3.00 -6.97 11.51
N LYS A 70 2.21 -7.68 10.68
CA LYS A 70 2.17 -9.15 10.69
C LYS A 70 3.53 -9.77 10.38
N ASP A 71 4.27 -9.18 9.44
CA ASP A 71 5.57 -9.67 8.99
C ASP A 71 6.74 -9.00 9.74
N ASP A 72 6.42 -8.16 10.76
CA ASP A 72 7.37 -7.46 11.62
C ASP A 72 8.37 -6.61 10.82
N VAL A 73 7.85 -5.82 9.88
CA VAL A 73 8.62 -4.92 9.02
C VAL A 73 8.07 -3.51 9.04
N LYS A 74 8.93 -2.53 8.76
CA LYS A 74 8.58 -1.11 8.60
C LYS A 74 8.90 -0.66 7.17
N ALA A 75 8.08 0.20 6.60
CA ALA A 75 8.25 0.74 5.26
C ALA A 75 8.86 2.14 5.29
N GLU A 76 9.77 2.42 4.36
CA GLU A 76 10.37 3.74 4.18
C GLU A 76 9.69 4.58 3.10
N VAL A 77 9.01 3.95 2.15
CA VAL A 77 8.37 4.64 1.03
C VAL A 77 6.91 4.28 0.96
N VAL A 78 6.07 5.30 0.81
CA VAL A 78 4.63 5.17 0.60
C VAL A 78 4.29 5.77 -0.75
N SER A 79 3.42 5.10 -1.51
CA SER A 79 2.91 5.59 -2.79
C SER A 79 1.40 5.44 -2.89
N VAL A 80 0.79 6.36 -3.62
CA VAL A 80 -0.64 6.37 -3.97
C VAL A 80 -0.77 6.27 -5.48
N SER A 81 -1.74 5.52 -5.94
CA SER A 81 -2.16 5.47 -7.33
C SER A 81 -3.65 5.79 -7.44
N VAL A 82 -3.98 6.66 -8.39
CA VAL A 82 -5.35 7.07 -8.71
C VAL A 82 -5.59 6.75 -10.18
N ARG A 83 -6.69 6.07 -10.48
CA ARG A 83 -7.18 5.86 -11.84
C ARG A 83 -8.53 6.51 -11.97
N ASP A 84 -8.66 7.36 -12.96
CA ASP A 84 -9.90 8.05 -13.30
C ASP A 84 -10.87 7.16 -14.10
N PHE A 85 -12.04 7.72 -14.44
CA PHE A 85 -13.08 7.05 -15.23
C PHE A 85 -12.64 6.83 -16.69
N GLU A 86 -11.68 7.60 -17.21
CA GLU A 86 -11.09 7.42 -18.55
C GLU A 86 -9.99 6.35 -18.57
N MET A 87 -9.77 5.64 -17.46
CA MET A 87 -8.73 4.61 -17.28
C MET A 87 -7.30 5.15 -17.28
N LYS A 88 -7.10 6.47 -17.16
CA LYS A 88 -5.80 7.08 -16.98
C LYS A 88 -5.34 6.89 -15.54
N THR A 89 -4.13 6.37 -15.36
CA THR A 89 -3.55 6.15 -14.03
C THR A 89 -2.42 7.14 -13.78
N VAL A 90 -2.48 7.80 -12.64
CA VAL A 90 -1.40 8.63 -12.10
C VAL A 90 -0.96 8.08 -10.76
N SER A 91 0.31 8.27 -10.42
CA SER A 91 0.84 7.82 -9.12
C SER A 91 1.92 8.76 -8.62
N HIS A 92 2.01 8.89 -7.31
CA HIS A 92 3.05 9.65 -6.63
C HIS A 92 3.54 8.87 -5.41
N GLN A 93 4.81 9.07 -5.05
CA GLN A 93 5.41 8.42 -3.89
C GLN A 93 6.23 9.41 -3.06
N ARG A 94 6.37 9.09 -1.77
CA ARG A 94 7.18 9.89 -0.85
C ARG A 94 7.97 8.97 0.08
N VAL A 95 9.22 9.39 0.36
CA VAL A 95 10.03 8.79 1.40
C VAL A 95 9.56 9.33 2.75
N MET A 96 9.30 8.44 3.70
CA MET A 96 8.89 8.78 5.05
C MET A 96 10.09 9.35 5.84
N ALA A 97 9.81 10.22 6.79
CA ALA A 97 10.85 10.77 7.69
C ALA A 97 11.55 9.68 8.51
N ALA A 98 10.82 8.60 8.85
CA ALA A 98 11.34 7.40 9.46
C ALA A 98 10.55 6.19 8.98
N PRO A 99 11.15 4.97 8.96
CA PRO A 99 10.44 3.75 8.64
C PRO A 99 9.26 3.53 9.60
N THR A 100 8.08 3.20 9.08
CA THR A 100 6.87 3.03 9.89
C THR A 100 6.01 1.87 9.45
N ASN A 101 5.23 1.33 10.38
CA ASN A 101 4.11 0.41 10.17
C ASN A 101 2.83 0.90 10.87
N ILE A 102 2.83 2.17 11.30
CA ILE A 102 1.71 2.82 11.98
C ILE A 102 0.71 3.29 10.93
N THR A 103 -0.53 2.82 11.06
CA THR A 103 -1.62 3.11 10.12
C THR A 103 -1.85 4.61 9.92
N GLY A 104 -1.84 5.40 11.01
CA GLY A 104 -2.05 6.84 10.96
C GLY A 104 -0.98 7.58 10.16
N GLU A 105 0.31 7.28 10.36
CA GLU A 105 1.41 7.91 9.63
C GLU A 105 1.38 7.61 8.13
N ILE A 106 1.08 6.35 7.78
CA ILE A 106 0.91 5.95 6.38
C ILE A 106 -0.27 6.72 5.78
N TYR A 107 -1.40 6.78 6.48
CA TYR A 107 -2.60 7.46 6.01
C TYR A 107 -2.40 8.97 5.83
N ASP A 108 -1.76 9.65 6.78
CA ASP A 108 -1.48 11.09 6.69
C ASP A 108 -0.62 11.40 5.45
N THR A 109 0.40 10.57 5.19
CA THR A 109 1.23 10.69 3.98
C THR A 109 0.44 10.41 2.71
N VAL A 110 -0.43 9.39 2.73
CA VAL A 110 -1.32 9.03 1.63
C VAL A 110 -2.28 10.16 1.30
N CYS A 111 -2.86 10.84 2.30
CA CYS A 111 -3.73 11.99 2.10
C CYS A 111 -3.00 13.15 1.39
N VAL A 112 -1.80 13.49 1.85
CA VAL A 112 -0.99 14.54 1.20
C VAL A 112 -0.68 14.18 -0.25
N LEU A 113 -0.26 12.94 -0.53
CA LEU A 113 0.03 12.47 -1.89
C LEU A 113 -1.23 12.45 -2.77
N PHE A 114 -2.37 12.10 -2.21
CA PHE A 114 -3.66 12.12 -2.91
C PHE A 114 -4.04 13.54 -3.29
N ASP A 115 -3.93 14.50 -2.36
CA ASP A 115 -4.26 15.91 -2.60
C ASP A 115 -3.35 16.54 -3.67
N GLU A 116 -2.11 16.07 -3.80
CA GLU A 116 -1.18 16.49 -4.87
C GLU A 116 -1.52 15.88 -6.24
N LEU A 117 -2.19 14.72 -6.27
CA LEU A 117 -2.47 13.97 -7.50
C LEU A 117 -3.84 14.23 -8.09
N TRP A 118 -4.84 14.42 -7.23
CA TRP A 118 -6.22 14.44 -7.65
C TRP A 118 -6.62 15.81 -8.19
N ASP A 119 -7.09 15.83 -9.42
CA ASP A 119 -7.51 17.04 -10.16
C ASP A 119 -9.03 17.25 -10.16
N GLY A 120 -9.78 16.46 -9.38
CA GLY A 120 -11.25 16.53 -9.31
C GLY A 120 -11.97 15.60 -10.28
N MET A 121 -11.25 14.86 -11.12
CA MET A 121 -11.86 13.87 -12.03
C MET A 121 -12.46 12.70 -11.25
N PRO A 122 -13.60 12.12 -11.71
CA PRO A 122 -14.21 10.97 -11.07
C PRO A 122 -13.24 9.79 -10.98
N ILE A 123 -13.09 9.23 -9.79
CA ILE A 123 -12.12 8.17 -9.49
C ILE A 123 -12.80 6.81 -9.61
N ARG A 124 -12.17 5.88 -10.36
CA ARG A 124 -12.60 4.50 -10.53
C ARG A 124 -11.77 3.51 -9.73
N HIS A 125 -10.50 3.80 -9.47
CA HIS A 125 -9.61 2.88 -8.76
C HIS A 125 -8.62 3.66 -7.90
N LEU A 126 -8.42 3.17 -6.67
CA LEU A 126 -7.45 3.68 -5.72
C LEU A 126 -6.50 2.57 -5.27
N GLY A 127 -5.24 2.92 -5.09
CA GLY A 127 -4.23 2.00 -4.58
C GLY A 127 -3.25 2.67 -3.64
N VAL A 128 -2.85 1.94 -2.61
CA VAL A 128 -1.78 2.29 -1.68
C VAL A 128 -0.71 1.20 -1.75
N HIS A 129 0.53 1.59 -1.87
CA HIS A 129 1.66 0.67 -1.91
C HIS A 129 2.80 1.20 -1.04
N THR A 130 3.49 0.28 -0.37
CA THR A 130 4.70 0.56 0.41
C THR A 130 5.88 -0.21 -0.13
N SER A 131 7.07 0.36 -0.05
CA SER A 131 8.31 -0.26 -0.50
C SER A 131 9.48 0.09 0.42
N ARG A 132 10.66 -0.47 0.12
CA ARG A 132 11.84 -0.39 0.97
C ARG A 132 11.52 -0.84 2.39
N VAL A 133 10.99 -2.06 2.50
CA VAL A 133 10.65 -2.64 3.80
C VAL A 133 11.87 -3.30 4.43
N SER A 134 12.03 -3.08 5.73
CA SER A 134 13.12 -3.69 6.51
C SER A 134 12.65 -4.05 7.92
N LYS A 135 13.35 -5.02 8.53
CA LYS A 135 13.22 -5.34 9.96
C LYS A 135 14.14 -4.48 10.82
N GLU A 136 15.04 -3.73 10.20
CA GLU A 136 15.99 -2.91 10.93
C GLU A 136 15.27 -1.75 11.63
N GLU A 137 15.42 -1.67 12.91
CA GLU A 137 15.07 -0.48 13.68
C GLU A 137 16.12 0.61 13.42
N ARG A 138 15.97 1.32 12.31
CA ARG A 138 16.69 2.58 12.17
C ARG A 138 16.09 3.55 13.18
N GLY A 139 16.92 3.97 14.13
CA GLY A 139 16.50 4.91 15.17
C GLY A 139 15.74 6.10 14.55
N ARG A 140 14.56 6.38 15.07
CA ARG A 140 13.78 7.54 14.66
C ARG A 140 14.45 8.79 15.22
N GLN A 141 14.94 9.66 14.35
CA GLN A 141 15.40 10.98 14.79
C GLN A 141 14.17 11.81 15.16
N MET A 142 13.97 12.02 16.45
CA MET A 142 12.88 12.85 16.95
C MET A 142 13.19 14.33 16.70
N SER A 143 12.29 15.03 16.04
CA SER A 143 12.34 16.49 15.98
C SER A 143 11.81 17.08 17.31
N LEU A 144 12.29 18.26 17.67
CA LEU A 144 11.74 19.04 18.81
C LEU A 144 10.23 19.31 18.66
N PHE A 145 9.70 19.29 17.44
CA PHE A 145 8.27 19.46 17.13
C PHE A 145 7.45 18.16 17.29
N ASP A 146 8.12 17.00 17.37
CA ASP A 146 7.49 15.68 17.51
C ASP A 146 7.19 15.31 18.98
N LEU A 147 7.52 16.18 19.94
CA LEU A 147 7.41 15.92 21.38
C LEU A 147 5.97 15.56 21.84
N ASN A 148 4.95 15.96 21.07
CA ASN A 148 3.55 15.66 21.38
C ASN A 148 3.01 14.41 20.67
N THR A 149 3.76 13.81 19.74
CA THR A 149 3.27 12.63 19.00
C THR A 149 3.71 11.36 19.71
N ASN A 150 2.77 10.67 20.34
CA ASN A 150 3.05 9.43 21.06
C ASN A 150 3.01 8.23 20.09
N TYR A 151 4.06 8.09 19.28
CA TYR A 151 4.20 7.02 18.27
C TYR A 151 4.07 5.62 18.89
N GLU A 152 4.67 5.42 20.07
CA GLU A 152 4.61 4.15 20.78
C GLU A 152 3.17 3.78 21.18
N LYS A 153 2.37 4.77 21.57
CA LYS A 153 0.96 4.57 21.89
C LYS A 153 0.16 4.21 20.63
N MET A 154 0.45 4.86 19.49
CA MET A 154 -0.22 4.57 18.21
C MET A 154 0.11 3.15 17.73
N GLU A 155 1.38 2.76 17.79
CA GLU A 155 1.81 1.39 17.43
C GLU A 155 1.15 0.34 18.33
N LYS A 156 1.13 0.54 19.65
CA LYS A 156 0.46 -0.35 20.61
C LYS A 156 -1.05 -0.45 20.34
N MET A 157 -1.69 0.66 19.99
CA MET A 157 -3.11 0.68 19.64
C MET A 157 -3.37 -0.15 18.38
N ASP A 158 -2.62 0.08 17.31
CA ASP A 158 -2.74 -0.68 16.06
C ASP A 158 -2.52 -2.19 16.30
N MET A 159 -1.51 -2.56 17.09
CA MET A 159 -1.27 -3.95 17.47
C MET A 159 -2.42 -4.56 18.28
N ALA A 160 -3.08 -3.78 19.14
CA ALA A 160 -4.24 -4.25 19.90
C ALA A 160 -5.44 -4.50 18.98
N VAL A 161 -5.70 -3.61 18.02
CA VAL A 161 -6.74 -3.76 16.99
C VAL A 161 -6.48 -5.02 16.15
N ASP A 162 -5.24 -5.23 15.70
CA ASP A 162 -4.86 -6.42 14.93
C ASP A 162 -5.10 -7.72 15.71
N LYS A 163 -4.79 -7.74 17.01
CA LYS A 163 -5.07 -8.90 17.89
C LYS A 163 -6.56 -9.18 18.02
N ILE A 164 -7.39 -8.14 18.15
CA ILE A 164 -8.85 -8.29 18.23
C ILE A 164 -9.39 -8.86 16.91
N ARG A 165 -8.99 -8.27 15.77
CA ARG A 165 -9.39 -8.73 14.44
C ARG A 165 -8.96 -10.17 14.16
N LYS A 166 -7.74 -10.54 14.56
CA LYS A 166 -7.26 -11.93 14.42
C LYS A 166 -8.08 -12.93 15.22
N LYS A 167 -8.58 -12.55 16.40
CA LYS A 167 -9.31 -13.44 17.29
C LYS A 167 -10.81 -13.51 16.96
N PHE A 168 -11.43 -12.40 16.58
CA PHE A 168 -12.87 -12.26 16.46
C PHE A 168 -13.36 -11.95 15.05
N GLY A 169 -12.44 -11.83 14.07
CA GLY A 169 -12.72 -11.47 12.68
C GLY A 169 -12.52 -9.98 12.41
N ASN A 170 -12.35 -9.64 11.12
CA ASN A 170 -12.02 -8.27 10.69
C ASN A 170 -13.09 -7.24 11.05
N ASN A 171 -14.36 -7.66 11.11
CA ASN A 171 -15.49 -6.78 11.40
C ASN A 171 -15.77 -6.61 12.92
N ALA A 172 -14.99 -7.26 13.79
CA ALA A 172 -15.17 -7.15 15.24
C ALA A 172 -14.88 -5.75 15.80
N ILE A 173 -14.01 -5.02 15.14
CA ILE A 173 -13.70 -3.62 15.46
C ILE A 173 -13.39 -2.86 14.16
N MET A 174 -14.05 -1.72 13.97
CA MET A 174 -13.82 -0.83 12.85
C MET A 174 -13.84 0.62 13.30
N ARG A 175 -13.31 1.51 12.48
CA ARG A 175 -13.32 2.95 12.77
C ARG A 175 -14.73 3.50 12.61
N ALA A 176 -15.11 4.43 13.50
CA ALA A 176 -16.42 5.07 13.45
C ALA A 176 -16.69 5.78 12.11
N SER A 177 -15.64 6.30 11.46
CA SER A 177 -15.74 6.95 10.15
C SER A 177 -16.29 6.03 9.04
N PHE A 178 -16.19 4.70 9.18
CA PHE A 178 -16.76 3.75 8.22
C PHE A 178 -18.25 3.48 8.43
N LEU A 179 -18.80 3.77 9.61
CA LEU A 179 -20.20 3.47 9.96
C LEU A 179 -21.21 4.36 9.19
N ASP A 180 -20.81 5.59 8.85
CA ASP A 180 -21.69 6.54 8.18
C ASP A 180 -21.75 6.35 6.64
N ASN A 181 -20.87 5.53 6.08
CA ASN A 181 -20.77 5.34 4.63
C ASN A 181 -20.94 3.87 4.23
N LYS A 182 -22.20 3.43 4.11
CA LYS A 182 -22.55 2.05 3.68
C LYS A 182 -21.94 1.62 2.34
N LYS A 183 -21.50 2.59 1.51
CA LYS A 183 -20.85 2.32 0.23
C LYS A 183 -19.42 1.81 0.38
N VAL A 184 -18.73 2.16 1.47
CA VAL A 184 -17.33 1.76 1.74
C VAL A 184 -17.28 0.49 2.62
N GLU A 185 -18.33 0.20 3.39
CA GLU A 185 -18.41 -0.95 4.30
C GLU A 185 -18.14 -2.31 3.60
N ASN A 186 -18.54 -2.44 2.34
CA ASN A 186 -18.34 -3.66 1.54
C ASN A 186 -16.94 -3.76 0.88
N MET A 187 -16.05 -2.78 1.08
CA MET A 187 -14.72 -2.76 0.47
C MET A 187 -13.60 -3.25 1.40
N THR A 188 -13.95 -3.51 2.67
CA THR A 188 -13.00 -3.92 3.73
C THR A 188 -12.91 -5.44 3.93
N GLY A 189 -13.33 -6.21 2.94
CA GLY A 189 -13.28 -7.68 2.91
C GLY A 189 -11.87 -8.27 2.83
#